data_a0254b5810e1ccde539361c294e220a1
#
_entry.id   a0254b5810e1ccde539361c294e220a1
#
_cell.length_a   1.000
_cell.length_b   1.000
_cell.length_c   1.000
_cell.angle_alpha   90.00
_cell.angle_beta   90.00
_cell.angle_gamma   90.00
#
_symmetry.space_group_name_H-M   'P 1'
#
loop_
_entity.id
_entity.type
_entity.pdbx_description
1 polymer ?
#
loop_
_entity_poly.entity_id
_entity_poly.type
_entity_poly.pdbx_seq_one_letter_code
_entity_poly.pdbx_strand_id
1 'polypeptide(L)'
;MCIRDRTDGVKLAKKFKIPEAVYRGIIEHHGDSVMRYFYEKEKLTNPEVTKDDFRHLGEKPSSKETVILMFADALEAACRARFQYEDADEEKISNLVNEIFEEKINDGQLLNAPITFQDLEKIKQSFQASLEGLYHQRVLYPEFTKDEEE
;
A
#
# COMPACT_ATOMS: atom_id res chain seq x y z
N MET A 1 3.03 -3.76 15.26
CA MET A 1 4.30 -3.49 14.54
C MET A 1 4.35 -2.06 14.04
N CYS A 2 3.43 -1.56 13.23
CA CYS A 2 3.51 -0.22 12.61
C CYS A 2 3.65 1.02 13.52
N ILE A 3 3.14 1.00 14.76
CA ILE A 3 3.25 2.16 15.67
C ILE A 3 4.67 2.32 16.18
N ARG A 4 5.33 1.22 16.53
CA ARG A 4 6.70 1.21 17.07
C ARG A 4 7.70 1.58 15.98
N ASP A 5 7.54 1.07 14.79
CA ASP A 5 8.43 1.33 13.66
C ASP A 5 8.50 2.81 13.29
N ARG A 6 7.37 3.53 13.32
CA ARG A 6 7.35 4.98 13.06
C ARG A 6 8.04 5.78 14.16
N THR A 7 7.73 5.49 15.42
CA THR A 7 8.33 6.21 16.56
C THR A 7 9.85 6.02 16.60
N ASP A 8 10.31 4.81 16.36
CA ASP A 8 11.74 4.50 16.33
C ASP A 8 12.38 4.99 15.04
N GLY A 9 11.69 4.92 13.89
CA GLY A 9 12.12 5.51 12.62
C GLY A 9 12.34 7.03 12.71
N VAL A 10 11.42 7.73 13.37
CA VAL A 10 11.52 9.19 13.63
C VAL A 10 12.74 9.51 14.50
N LYS A 11 12.98 8.74 15.57
CA LYS A 11 14.16 8.93 16.44
C LYS A 11 15.45 8.69 15.67
N LEU A 12 15.51 7.64 14.86
CA LEU A 12 16.67 7.32 14.01
C LEU A 12 16.91 8.41 12.95
N ALA A 13 15.86 8.86 12.28
CA ALA A 13 15.96 9.92 11.29
C ALA A 13 16.55 11.21 11.90
N LYS A 14 16.08 11.61 13.07
CA LYS A 14 16.62 12.76 13.80
C LYS A 14 18.09 12.54 14.22
N LYS A 15 18.40 11.36 14.76
CA LYS A 15 19.76 10.99 15.20
C LYS A 15 20.77 11.04 14.05
N PHE A 16 20.38 10.56 12.89
CA PHE A 16 21.25 10.50 11.71
C PHE A 16 21.09 11.71 10.77
N LYS A 17 20.37 12.75 11.19
CA LYS A 17 20.12 13.97 10.41
C LYS A 17 19.62 13.69 8.99
N ILE A 18 18.69 12.75 8.89
CA ILE A 18 18.05 12.41 7.60
C ILE A 18 17.29 13.63 7.07
N PRO A 19 17.35 13.93 5.75
CA PRO A 19 16.65 15.05 5.15
C PRO A 19 15.13 15.01 5.43
N GLU A 20 14.53 16.20 5.57
CA GLU A 20 13.10 16.33 5.93
C GLU A 20 12.18 15.58 4.96
N ALA A 21 12.46 15.61 3.67
CA ALA A 21 11.66 14.90 2.66
C ALA A 21 11.57 13.39 2.94
N VAL A 22 12.66 12.75 3.39
CA VAL A 22 12.68 11.34 3.76
C VAL A 22 11.98 11.12 5.10
N TYR A 23 12.23 12.01 6.06
CA TYR A 23 11.55 11.99 7.36
C TYR A 23 10.02 12.09 7.24
N ARG A 24 9.52 12.93 6.33
CA ARG A 24 8.10 13.02 6.02
C ARG A 24 7.53 11.67 5.56
N GLY A 25 8.23 10.95 4.70
CA GLY A 25 7.83 9.60 4.29
C GLY A 25 7.64 8.65 5.48
N ILE A 26 8.51 8.70 6.49
CA ILE A 26 8.38 7.87 7.71
C ILE A 26 7.10 8.16 8.49
N ILE A 27 6.68 9.41 8.56
CA ILE A 27 5.51 9.82 9.34
C ILE A 27 4.20 9.61 8.55
N GLU A 28 4.22 9.87 7.26
CA GLU A 28 3.05 10.09 6.42
C GLU A 28 2.63 8.85 5.60
N HIS A 29 3.49 7.82 5.41
CA HIS A 29 3.19 6.71 4.49
C HIS A 29 1.96 5.86 4.88
N HIS A 30 1.56 5.84 6.13
CA HIS A 30 0.30 5.23 6.56
C HIS A 30 -0.82 6.26 6.76
N GLY A 31 -0.49 7.55 6.86
CA GLY A 31 -1.41 8.58 7.27
C GLY A 31 -2.00 8.32 8.67
N ASP A 32 -3.23 8.74 8.86
CA ASP A 32 -4.10 8.37 9.99
C ASP A 32 -5.16 7.32 9.60
N SER A 33 -4.87 6.50 8.58
CA SER A 33 -5.82 5.51 8.07
C SER A 33 -6.14 4.41 9.10
N VAL A 34 -7.30 3.78 8.93
CA VAL A 34 -7.77 2.72 9.82
C VAL A 34 -6.94 1.45 9.64
N MET A 35 -6.49 0.86 10.74
CA MET A 35 -5.88 -0.47 10.77
C MET A 35 -6.97 -1.54 10.59
N ARG A 36 -7.44 -1.72 9.35
CA ARG A 36 -8.63 -2.47 8.99
C ARG A 36 -8.66 -3.89 9.58
N TYR A 37 -7.55 -4.62 9.50
CA TYR A 37 -7.46 -5.98 10.03
C TYR A 37 -7.79 -6.04 11.52
N PHE A 38 -7.22 -5.13 12.31
CA PHE A 38 -7.46 -5.10 13.76
C PHE A 38 -8.86 -4.63 14.10
N TYR A 39 -9.38 -3.65 13.38
CA TYR A 39 -10.75 -3.18 13.53
C TYR A 39 -11.77 -4.29 13.25
N GLU A 40 -11.67 -4.94 12.10
CA GLU A 40 -12.60 -6.02 11.71
C GLU A 40 -12.52 -7.20 12.69
N LYS A 41 -11.32 -7.55 13.13
CA LYS A 41 -11.14 -8.63 14.13
C LYS A 41 -11.79 -8.29 15.47
N GLU A 42 -11.58 -7.09 15.99
CA GLU A 42 -12.15 -6.68 17.27
C GLU A 42 -13.65 -6.53 17.19
N LYS A 43 -14.18 -6.04 16.08
CA LYS A 43 -15.61 -5.86 15.86
C LYS A 43 -16.41 -7.17 15.94
N LEU A 44 -15.78 -8.32 15.67
CA LEU A 44 -16.43 -9.63 15.83
C LEU A 44 -16.74 -9.95 17.30
N THR A 45 -15.94 -9.45 18.23
CA THR A 45 -16.08 -9.72 19.67
C THR A 45 -16.68 -8.56 20.42
N ASN A 46 -16.47 -7.33 19.96
CA ASN A 46 -16.96 -6.10 20.56
C ASN A 46 -17.62 -5.20 19.50
N PRO A 47 -18.96 -5.25 19.34
CA PRO A 47 -19.68 -4.44 18.35
C PRO A 47 -19.62 -2.93 18.58
N GLU A 48 -19.27 -2.47 19.78
CA GLU A 48 -19.25 -1.05 20.16
C GLU A 48 -17.99 -0.31 19.68
N VAL A 49 -16.96 -1.04 19.18
CA VAL A 49 -15.74 -0.39 18.71
C VAL A 49 -15.98 0.41 17.42
N THR A 50 -15.33 1.54 17.34
CA THR A 50 -15.39 2.44 16.19
C THR A 50 -14.13 2.35 15.35
N LYS A 51 -14.19 2.82 14.10
CA LYS A 51 -13.00 2.91 13.25
C LYS A 51 -11.92 3.83 13.83
N ASP A 52 -12.35 4.85 14.58
CA ASP A 52 -11.43 5.84 15.15
C ASP A 52 -10.54 5.26 16.26
N ASP A 53 -11.00 4.19 16.94
CA ASP A 53 -10.21 3.47 17.93
C ASP A 53 -9.03 2.70 17.31
N PHE A 54 -9.07 2.50 15.99
CA PHE A 54 -8.08 1.73 15.24
C PHE A 54 -7.35 2.56 14.18
N ARG A 55 -7.26 3.87 14.35
CA ARG A 55 -6.48 4.72 13.44
C ARG A 55 -4.99 4.67 13.72
N HIS A 56 -4.22 4.78 12.66
CA HIS A 56 -2.79 5.03 12.78
C HIS A 56 -2.53 6.41 13.41
N LEU A 57 -1.52 6.50 14.25
CA LEU A 57 -1.06 7.76 14.85
C LEU A 57 -0.06 8.49 13.92
N GLY A 58 -0.36 8.57 12.63
CA GLY A 58 0.46 9.24 11.62
C GLY A 58 -0.13 10.59 11.21
N GLU A 59 0.61 11.30 10.37
CA GLU A 59 0.14 12.50 9.71
C GLU A 59 -0.34 12.14 8.29
N LYS A 60 -1.39 12.81 7.81
CA LYS A 60 -1.84 12.64 6.43
C LYS A 60 -0.76 13.12 5.47
N PRO A 61 -0.59 12.48 4.30
CA PRO A 61 0.35 12.93 3.29
C PRO A 61 0.24 14.42 2.98
N SER A 62 1.37 15.10 2.95
CA SER A 62 1.48 16.55 2.72
C SER A 62 2.10 16.90 1.37
N SER A 63 2.57 15.90 0.61
CA SER A 63 3.17 16.07 -0.71
C SER A 63 2.73 14.98 -1.68
N LYS A 64 2.96 15.17 -2.99
CA LYS A 64 2.67 14.13 -4.00
C LYS A 64 3.52 12.88 -3.76
N GLU A 65 4.76 13.05 -3.34
CA GLU A 65 5.72 11.98 -3.07
C GLU A 65 5.23 11.10 -1.92
N THR A 66 4.74 11.70 -0.84
CA THR A 66 4.23 10.93 0.31
C THR A 66 2.89 10.30 0.03
N VAL A 67 2.05 10.87 -0.86
CA VAL A 67 0.85 10.21 -1.40
C VAL A 67 1.23 8.97 -2.20
N ILE A 68 2.21 9.07 -3.11
CA ILE A 68 2.67 7.92 -3.90
C ILE A 68 3.21 6.83 -2.97
N LEU A 69 3.99 7.20 -1.97
CA LEU A 69 4.54 6.26 -0.99
C LEU A 69 3.43 5.55 -0.21
N MET A 70 2.39 6.26 0.22
CA MET A 70 1.23 5.69 0.91
C MET A 70 0.50 4.65 0.04
N PHE A 71 0.27 4.97 -1.24
CA PHE A 71 -0.36 4.02 -2.16
C PHE A 71 0.54 2.81 -2.44
N ALA A 72 1.86 3.02 -2.60
CA ALA A 72 2.80 1.93 -2.84
C ALA A 72 2.81 0.93 -1.68
N ASP A 73 2.89 1.41 -0.43
CA ASP A 73 2.84 0.57 0.76
C ASP A 73 1.51 -0.17 0.90
N ALA A 74 0.39 0.54 0.73
CA ALA A 74 -0.94 -0.06 0.83
C ALA A 74 -1.19 -1.12 -0.24
N LEU A 75 -0.79 -0.86 -1.49
CA LEU A 75 -0.92 -1.80 -2.60
C LEU A 75 -0.01 -3.01 -2.44
N GLU A 76 1.25 -2.82 -2.00
CA GLU A 76 2.17 -3.94 -1.73
C GLU A 76 1.57 -4.88 -0.68
N ALA A 77 1.13 -4.32 0.45
CA ALA A 77 0.53 -5.11 1.52
C ALA A 77 -0.76 -5.83 1.07
N ALA A 78 -1.62 -5.16 0.31
CA ALA A 78 -2.86 -5.73 -0.19
C ALA A 78 -2.61 -6.84 -1.24
N CYS A 79 -1.70 -6.62 -2.18
CA CYS A 79 -1.29 -7.63 -3.17
C CYS A 79 -0.72 -8.86 -2.48
N ARG A 80 0.20 -8.68 -1.53
CA ARG A 80 0.80 -9.79 -0.78
C ARG A 80 -0.25 -10.58 -0.01
N ALA A 81 -1.22 -9.92 0.60
CA ALA A 81 -2.29 -10.59 1.34
C ALA A 81 -3.27 -11.34 0.42
N ARG A 82 -3.63 -10.76 -0.72
CA ARG A 82 -4.64 -11.32 -1.63
C ARG A 82 -4.08 -12.36 -2.57
N PHE A 83 -2.89 -12.13 -3.15
CA PHE A 83 -2.28 -13.01 -4.15
C PHE A 83 -1.26 -14.00 -3.59
N GLN A 84 -1.20 -14.16 -2.26
CA GLN A 84 -0.38 -15.20 -1.65
C GLN A 84 -0.87 -16.61 -1.98
N TYR A 85 -2.18 -16.77 -2.21
CA TYR A 85 -2.86 -18.06 -2.42
C TYR A 85 -3.71 -18.10 -3.69
N GLU A 86 -3.76 -17.02 -4.45
CA GLU A 86 -4.57 -16.88 -5.67
C GLU A 86 -3.72 -16.36 -6.81
N ASP A 87 -4.00 -16.86 -8.03
CA ASP A 87 -3.39 -16.29 -9.24
C ASP A 87 -3.90 -14.87 -9.45
N ALA A 88 -2.96 -13.95 -9.66
CA ALA A 88 -3.25 -12.58 -10.03
C ALA A 88 -3.46 -12.49 -11.54
N ASP A 89 -4.62 -11.98 -11.97
CA ASP A 89 -4.91 -11.58 -13.34
C ASP A 89 -5.15 -10.07 -13.43
N GLU A 90 -5.20 -9.53 -14.64
CA GLU A 90 -5.35 -8.10 -14.88
C GLU A 90 -6.62 -7.53 -14.23
N GLU A 91 -7.73 -8.28 -14.26
CA GLU A 91 -9.00 -7.85 -13.67
C GLU A 91 -8.92 -7.76 -12.14
N LYS A 92 -8.33 -8.77 -11.50
CA LYS A 92 -8.15 -8.78 -10.04
C LYS A 92 -7.21 -7.68 -9.57
N ILE A 93 -6.13 -7.44 -10.32
CA ILE A 93 -5.19 -6.35 -10.03
C ILE A 93 -5.88 -5.00 -10.17
N SER A 94 -6.61 -4.78 -11.28
CA SER A 94 -7.36 -3.55 -11.51
C SER A 94 -8.38 -3.29 -10.42
N ASN A 95 -9.15 -4.31 -10.02
CA ASN A 95 -10.13 -4.21 -8.95
C ASN A 95 -9.48 -3.86 -7.61
N LEU A 96 -8.34 -4.49 -7.27
CA LEU A 96 -7.61 -4.20 -6.04
C LEU A 96 -7.07 -2.78 -6.01
N VAL A 97 -6.50 -2.30 -7.11
CA VAL A 97 -6.00 -0.92 -7.23
C VAL A 97 -7.16 0.06 -7.03
N ASN A 98 -8.30 -0.16 -7.68
CA ASN A 98 -9.50 0.67 -7.51
C ASN A 98 -9.96 0.70 -6.05
N GLU A 99 -10.08 -0.46 -5.40
CA GLU A 99 -10.50 -0.60 -3.99
C GLU A 99 -9.61 0.23 -3.06
N ILE A 100 -8.29 0.11 -3.19
CA ILE A 100 -7.33 0.83 -2.34
C ILE A 100 -7.38 2.35 -2.58
N PHE A 101 -7.48 2.79 -3.84
CA PHE A 101 -7.60 4.21 -4.15
C PHE A 101 -8.88 4.81 -3.58
N GLU A 102 -10.02 4.16 -3.78
CA GLU A 102 -11.31 4.60 -3.24
C GLU A 102 -11.30 4.63 -1.71
N GLU A 103 -10.73 3.62 -1.06
CA GLU A 103 -10.59 3.58 0.41
C GLU A 103 -9.84 4.82 0.91
N LYS A 104 -8.66 5.12 0.37
CA LYS A 104 -7.83 6.25 0.82
C LYS A 104 -8.47 7.61 0.52
N ILE A 105 -9.12 7.76 -0.63
CA ILE A 105 -9.85 8.98 -0.99
C ILE A 105 -11.04 9.20 -0.04
N ASN A 106 -11.86 8.16 0.16
CA ASN A 106 -13.07 8.25 0.99
C ASN A 106 -12.74 8.44 2.48
N ASP A 107 -11.60 7.91 2.96
CA ASP A 107 -11.10 8.14 4.32
C ASP A 107 -10.44 9.53 4.48
N GLY A 108 -10.40 10.34 3.43
CA GLY A 108 -9.87 11.71 3.46
C GLY A 108 -8.36 11.79 3.67
N GLN A 109 -7.61 10.76 3.29
CA GLN A 109 -6.16 10.70 3.48
C GLN A 109 -5.40 11.73 2.63
N LEU A 110 -6.00 12.21 1.53
CA LEU A 110 -5.37 13.10 0.56
C LEU A 110 -5.63 14.58 0.83
N LEU A 111 -6.36 14.92 1.89
CA LEU A 111 -6.84 16.31 2.15
C LEU A 111 -5.72 17.34 2.31
N ASN A 112 -4.54 16.91 2.76
CA ASN A 112 -3.41 17.82 3.01
C ASN A 112 -2.40 17.87 1.85
N ALA A 113 -2.56 17.04 0.83
CA ALA A 113 -1.62 16.96 -0.29
C ALA A 113 -2.06 17.83 -1.48
N PRO A 114 -1.13 18.55 -2.14
CA PRO A 114 -1.42 19.32 -3.34
C PRO A 114 -1.52 18.39 -4.57
N ILE A 115 -2.51 17.50 -4.57
CA ILE A 115 -2.71 16.50 -5.60
C ILE A 115 -4.01 16.77 -6.37
N THR A 116 -3.96 16.62 -7.69
CA THR A 116 -5.13 16.77 -8.56
C THR A 116 -5.70 15.41 -8.93
N PHE A 117 -6.97 15.40 -9.38
CA PHE A 117 -7.56 14.17 -9.93
C PHE A 117 -6.78 13.62 -11.13
N GLN A 118 -6.18 14.51 -11.94
CA GLN A 118 -5.34 14.09 -13.06
C GLN A 118 -4.04 13.41 -12.58
N ASP A 119 -3.45 13.91 -11.50
CA ASP A 119 -2.29 13.25 -10.87
C ASP A 119 -2.66 11.88 -10.35
N LEU A 120 -3.80 11.77 -9.65
CA LEU A 120 -4.29 10.49 -9.10
C LEU A 120 -4.52 9.46 -10.20
N GLU A 121 -5.12 9.86 -11.31
CA GLU A 121 -5.36 8.96 -12.44
C GLU A 121 -4.04 8.44 -13.03
N LYS A 122 -3.03 9.31 -13.21
CA LYS A 122 -1.70 8.90 -13.68
C LYS A 122 -1.01 7.95 -12.71
N ILE A 123 -1.08 8.24 -11.39
CA ILE A 123 -0.49 7.40 -10.35
C ILE A 123 -1.15 6.02 -10.38
N LYS A 124 -2.47 5.97 -10.46
CA LYS A 124 -3.25 4.75 -10.51
C LYS A 124 -2.88 3.88 -11.70
N GLN A 125 -2.86 4.45 -12.90
CA GLN A 125 -2.46 3.75 -14.13
C GLN A 125 -1.02 3.22 -14.04
N SER A 126 -0.10 4.00 -13.45
CA SER A 126 1.29 3.57 -13.26
C SER A 126 1.41 2.39 -12.29
N PHE A 127 0.66 2.40 -11.19
CA PHE A 127 0.63 1.27 -10.25
C PHE A 127 0.02 0.03 -10.89
N GLN A 128 -1.08 0.18 -11.61
CA GLN A 128 -1.73 -0.92 -12.30
C GLN A 128 -0.76 -1.61 -13.27
N ALA A 129 -0.14 -0.85 -14.18
CA ALA A 129 0.83 -1.39 -15.14
C ALA A 129 2.05 -2.04 -14.44
N SER A 130 2.53 -1.47 -13.32
CA SER A 130 3.64 -2.02 -12.56
C SER A 130 3.28 -3.35 -11.89
N LEU A 131 2.09 -3.44 -11.31
CA LEU A 131 1.60 -4.67 -10.66
C LEU A 131 1.31 -5.77 -11.67
N GLU A 132 0.70 -5.44 -12.81
CA GLU A 132 0.51 -6.39 -13.92
C GLU A 132 1.85 -6.97 -14.38
N GLY A 133 2.89 -6.14 -14.54
CA GLY A 133 4.23 -6.61 -14.89
C GLY A 133 4.89 -7.49 -13.82
N LEU A 134 4.63 -7.22 -12.52
CA LEU A 134 5.17 -8.02 -11.42
C LEU A 134 4.49 -9.38 -11.27
N TYR A 135 3.18 -9.42 -11.48
CA TYR A 135 2.36 -10.62 -11.29
C TYR A 135 2.06 -11.35 -12.60
N HIS A 136 2.56 -10.86 -13.74
CA HIS A 136 2.42 -11.57 -15.00
C HIS A 136 3.08 -12.95 -14.87
N GLN A 137 2.29 -14.01 -15.03
CA GLN A 137 2.81 -15.38 -14.96
C GLN A 137 3.89 -15.55 -16.03
N ARG A 138 5.10 -15.89 -15.60
CA ARG A 138 6.14 -16.32 -16.52
C ARG A 138 5.61 -17.56 -17.25
N VAL A 139 5.50 -17.47 -18.57
CA VAL A 139 5.23 -18.65 -19.39
C VAL A 139 6.26 -19.71 -19.01
N LEU A 140 5.80 -20.82 -18.45
CA LEU A 140 6.66 -21.97 -18.21
C LEU A 140 7.11 -22.48 -19.59
N TYR A 141 8.36 -22.22 -19.93
CA TYR A 141 8.95 -22.84 -21.10
C TYR A 141 8.98 -24.35 -20.84
N PRO A 142 8.45 -25.20 -21.76
CA PRO A 142 8.57 -26.63 -21.62
C PRO A 142 10.07 -26.97 -21.53
N GLU A 143 10.44 -27.80 -20.54
CA GLU A 143 11.79 -28.34 -20.49
C GLU A 143 12.02 -29.10 -21.79
N PHE A 144 13.01 -28.67 -22.56
CA PHE A 144 13.47 -29.44 -23.71
C PHE A 144 14.14 -30.70 -23.13
N THR A 145 13.43 -31.81 -23.13
CA THR A 145 14.05 -33.14 -22.97
C THR A 145 15.08 -33.26 -24.06
N LYS A 146 16.37 -33.36 -23.70
CA LYS A 146 17.39 -33.80 -24.64
C LYS A 146 17.03 -35.21 -25.03
N ASP A 147 16.58 -35.40 -26.26
CA ASP A 147 16.43 -36.72 -26.85
C ASP A 147 17.80 -37.40 -26.76
N GLU A 148 17.80 -38.54 -26.13
CA GLU A 148 18.95 -39.45 -26.00
C GLU A 148 19.41 -39.77 -27.42
N GLU A 149 20.60 -39.30 -27.79
CA GLU A 149 21.30 -39.79 -28.97
C GLU A 149 21.75 -41.22 -28.67
N GLU A 150 21.12 -42.18 -29.35
CA GLU A 150 21.67 -43.56 -29.57
C GLU A 150 22.78 -43.51 -30.63
#